data_7c1dddf4809987f2623c3512094d1e6e
#
_entry.id   7c1dddf4809987f2623c3512094d1e6e
#
_cell.length_a   1.000
_cell.length_b   1.000
_cell.length_c   1.000
_cell.angle_alpha   90.00
_cell.angle_beta   90.00
_cell.angle_gamma   90.00
#
_symmetry.space_group_name_H-M   'P 1'
#
loop_
_entity.id
_entity.type
_entity.pdbx_description
1 polymer ?
#
loop_
_entity_poly.entity_id
_entity_poly.type
_entity_poly.pdbx_seq_one_letter_code
_entity_poly.pdbx_strand_id
1 'polypeptide(L)'
;MKPIEINNVQNILDQFCNKEVYVHLETTNGAYASHFDDKAYNVGAYIRNAKVNFSQAKIVGNGKTYRTGLKMELGWIYAEGLTDWVLDSDNRLLMAGHDREGRLMVSLEISETPFKHKH
;
A
#
# COMPACT_ATOMS: atom_id res chain seq x y z
N MET A 1 13.21 -1.81 1.67
CA MET A 1 12.06 -2.53 2.23
C MET A 1 12.45 -3.94 2.60
N LYS A 2 11.75 -4.52 3.54
CA LYS A 2 11.97 -5.88 4.01
C LYS A 2 10.65 -6.65 3.97
N PRO A 3 10.70 -8.00 3.97
CA PRO A 3 9.48 -8.80 3.95
C PRO A 3 8.53 -8.41 5.08
N ILE A 4 7.24 -8.46 4.79
CA ILE A 4 6.22 -8.09 5.78
C ILE A 4 6.31 -9.01 6.98
N GLU A 5 6.30 -8.38 8.14
CA GLU A 5 6.21 -9.01 9.44
C GLU A 5 4.90 -8.56 10.04
N ILE A 6 3.92 -9.47 10.06
CA ILE A 6 2.52 -9.10 10.25
C ILE A 6 2.28 -8.38 11.57
N ASN A 7 2.93 -8.82 12.65
CA ASN A 7 2.72 -8.22 13.97
C ASN A 7 3.26 -6.79 14.04
N ASN A 8 4.44 -6.56 13.45
CA ASN A 8 5.03 -5.23 13.42
C ASN A 8 4.20 -4.27 12.58
N VAL A 9 3.77 -4.72 11.41
CA VAL A 9 2.97 -3.87 10.52
C VAL A 9 1.62 -3.57 11.17
N GLN A 10 0.98 -4.55 11.80
CA GLN A 10 -0.29 -4.34 12.49
C GLN A 10 -0.15 -3.29 13.60
N ASN A 11 0.92 -3.38 14.40
CA ASN A 11 1.15 -2.40 15.46
C ASN A 11 1.32 -0.98 14.92
N ILE A 12 2.02 -0.85 13.81
CA ILE A 12 2.21 0.46 13.18
C ILE A 12 0.90 0.98 12.60
N LEU A 13 0.14 0.12 11.93
CA LEU A 13 -1.19 0.49 11.41
C LEU A 13 -2.10 1.00 12.51
N ASP A 14 -2.08 0.35 13.67
CA ASP A 14 -2.92 0.74 14.80
C ASP A 14 -2.61 2.16 15.28
N GLN A 15 -1.36 2.61 15.13
CA GLN A 15 -0.97 3.95 15.52
C GLN A 15 -1.55 5.04 14.63
N PHE A 16 -1.96 4.69 13.42
CA PHE A 16 -2.58 5.64 12.49
C PHE A 16 -4.10 5.69 12.61
N CYS A 17 -4.71 4.82 13.43
CA CYS A 17 -6.16 4.77 13.61
C CYS A 17 -6.68 6.00 14.33
N ASN A 18 -7.89 6.41 14.00
CA ASN A 18 -8.64 7.46 14.68
C ASN A 18 -7.98 8.83 14.62
N LYS A 19 -7.28 9.10 13.55
CA LYS A 19 -6.68 10.41 13.28
C LYS A 19 -6.70 10.67 11.77
N GLU A 20 -6.53 11.92 11.42
CA GLU A 20 -6.47 12.31 10.01
C GLU A 20 -5.12 11.89 9.43
N VAL A 21 -5.16 11.11 8.35
CA VAL A 21 -3.96 10.65 7.67
C VAL A 21 -4.15 10.79 6.16
N TYR A 22 -3.03 10.69 5.46
CA TYR A 22 -3.00 10.75 4.00
C TYR A 22 -2.59 9.39 3.47
N VAL A 23 -3.29 8.92 2.45
CA VAL A 23 -3.09 7.59 1.88
C VAL A 23 -2.69 7.72 0.41
N HIS A 24 -1.70 6.96 0.03
CA HIS A 24 -1.33 6.72 -1.37
C HIS A 24 -1.61 5.26 -1.68
N LEU A 25 -2.36 5.01 -2.75
CA LEU A 25 -2.65 3.67 -3.23
C LEU A 25 -2.40 3.61 -4.72
N GLU A 26 -1.61 2.66 -5.12
CA GLU A 26 -1.27 2.48 -6.53
C GLU A 26 -1.33 1.00 -6.85
N THR A 27 -1.98 0.65 -7.95
CA THR A 27 -1.98 -0.71 -8.47
C THR A 27 -1.62 -0.68 -9.94
N THR A 28 -0.95 -1.72 -10.42
CA THR A 28 -0.52 -1.82 -11.80
C THR A 28 -0.38 -3.29 -12.18
N ASN A 29 -0.45 -3.58 -13.48
CA ASN A 29 -0.19 -4.93 -13.96
C ASN A 29 1.31 -5.20 -14.18
N GLY A 30 2.15 -4.33 -13.60
CA GLY A 30 3.59 -4.37 -13.82
C GLY A 30 4.00 -3.29 -14.82
N ALA A 31 4.93 -2.42 -14.41
CA ALA A 31 5.28 -1.22 -15.17
C ALA A 31 5.76 -1.52 -16.60
N TYR A 32 6.24 -2.73 -16.84
CA TYR A 32 6.81 -3.11 -18.13
C TYR A 32 6.06 -4.27 -18.78
N ALA A 33 4.80 -4.49 -18.43
CA ALA A 33 4.02 -5.58 -19.01
C ALA A 33 4.02 -5.52 -20.54
N SER A 34 3.80 -4.35 -21.11
CA SER A 34 3.79 -4.15 -22.58
C SER A 34 5.18 -4.27 -23.18
N HIS A 35 6.23 -4.19 -22.38
CA HIS A 35 7.60 -4.36 -22.84
C HIS A 35 7.90 -5.84 -23.16
N PHE A 36 7.32 -6.77 -22.41
CA PHE A 36 7.52 -8.20 -22.60
C PHE A 36 6.46 -8.84 -23.50
N ASP A 37 5.30 -8.19 -23.62
CA ASP A 37 4.21 -8.62 -24.48
C ASP A 37 3.64 -7.38 -25.15
N ASP A 38 3.88 -7.22 -26.44
CA ASP A 38 3.46 -6.04 -27.19
C ASP A 38 1.93 -5.92 -27.31
N LYS A 39 1.19 -6.98 -26.96
CA LYS A 39 -0.27 -6.95 -26.92
C LYS A 39 -0.81 -6.55 -25.55
N ALA A 40 0.04 -6.49 -24.53
CA ALA A 40 -0.38 -6.10 -23.18
C ALA A 40 -0.37 -4.58 -23.05
N TYR A 41 -1.40 -4.05 -22.40
CA TYR A 41 -1.47 -2.63 -22.05
C TYR A 41 -1.01 -2.43 -20.62
N ASN A 42 -0.40 -1.30 -20.34
CA ASN A 42 -0.13 -0.87 -18.97
C ASN A 42 -1.42 -0.36 -18.39
N VAL A 43 -1.92 -1.01 -17.34
CA VAL A 43 -3.13 -0.60 -16.65
C VAL A 43 -2.84 -0.42 -15.16
N GLY A 44 -3.54 0.49 -14.54
CA GLY A 44 -3.35 0.73 -13.13
C GLY A 44 -4.36 1.71 -12.57
N ALA A 45 -4.34 1.84 -11.25
CA ALA A 45 -5.13 2.82 -10.51
C ALA A 45 -4.19 3.57 -9.56
N TYR A 46 -4.48 4.83 -9.34
CA TYR A 46 -3.59 5.70 -8.61
C TYR A 46 -4.41 6.70 -7.77
N ILE A 47 -4.18 6.68 -6.46
CA ILE A 47 -4.75 7.65 -5.52
C ILE A 47 -3.59 8.27 -4.75
N ARG A 48 -3.51 9.59 -4.77
CA ARG A 48 -2.44 10.31 -4.07
C ARG A 48 -3.04 11.31 -3.09
N ASN A 49 -2.60 11.22 -1.84
CA ASN A 49 -3.03 12.13 -0.77
C ASN A 49 -4.54 12.10 -0.52
N ALA A 50 -5.16 10.91 -0.56
CA ALA A 50 -6.51 10.78 -0.04
C ALA A 50 -6.47 11.03 1.47
N LYS A 51 -7.18 12.07 1.92
CA LYS A 51 -7.24 12.40 3.34
C LYS A 51 -8.36 11.60 3.98
N VAL A 52 -8.00 10.73 4.91
CA VAL A 52 -8.96 9.79 5.51
C VAL A 52 -8.75 9.69 7.01
N ASN A 53 -9.76 9.17 7.69
CA ASN A 53 -9.69 8.79 9.09
C ASN A 53 -10.26 7.37 9.17
N PHE A 54 -9.41 6.41 9.50
CA PHE A 54 -9.90 5.04 9.67
C PHE A 54 -9.88 4.65 11.14
N SER A 55 -10.94 3.94 11.56
CA SER A 55 -11.12 3.50 12.95
C SER A 55 -10.43 2.17 13.21
N GLN A 56 -10.22 1.37 12.17
CA GLN A 56 -9.56 0.07 12.27
C GLN A 56 -8.69 -0.15 11.04
N ALA A 57 -7.60 -0.86 11.25
CA ALA A 57 -6.77 -1.36 10.17
C ALA A 57 -6.49 -2.82 10.45
N LYS A 58 -6.44 -3.64 9.41
CA LYS A 58 -6.18 -5.06 9.56
C LYS A 58 -5.28 -5.55 8.44
N ILE A 59 -4.20 -6.21 8.81
CA ILE A 59 -3.36 -6.90 7.84
C ILE A 59 -3.51 -8.41 8.05
N VAL A 60 -3.76 -9.13 6.98
CA VAL A 60 -3.88 -10.59 6.97
C VAL A 60 -3.10 -11.15 5.80
N GLY A 61 -2.65 -12.39 5.92
CA GLY A 61 -1.92 -13.00 4.83
C GLY A 61 -1.50 -14.43 5.13
N ASN A 62 -0.84 -15.03 4.14
CA ASN A 62 -0.45 -16.43 4.16
C ASN A 62 1.06 -16.65 4.30
N GLY A 63 1.81 -15.59 4.64
CA GLY A 63 3.27 -15.66 4.74
C GLY A 63 4.00 -15.29 3.45
N LYS A 64 3.28 -15.17 2.34
CA LYS A 64 3.85 -14.75 1.04
C LYS A 64 3.30 -13.42 0.59
N THR A 65 1.98 -13.28 0.55
CA THR A 65 1.30 -12.04 0.19
C THR A 65 0.31 -11.70 1.28
N TYR A 66 0.04 -10.40 1.38
CA TYR A 66 -0.78 -9.86 2.46
C TYR A 66 -1.80 -8.86 1.91
N ARG A 67 -2.91 -8.77 2.61
CA ARG A 67 -3.93 -7.76 2.36
C ARG A 67 -4.00 -6.83 3.56
N THR A 68 -4.04 -5.52 3.31
CA THR A 68 -4.33 -4.52 4.33
C THR A 68 -5.67 -3.89 4.04
N GLY A 69 -6.52 -3.81 5.06
CA GLY A 69 -7.80 -3.11 5.00
C GLY A 69 -7.84 -1.97 5.99
N LEU A 70 -8.33 -0.83 5.54
CA LEU A 70 -8.51 0.37 6.37
C LEU A 70 -10.02 0.67 6.41
N LYS A 71 -10.61 0.61 7.60
CA LYS A 71 -12.05 0.81 7.76
C LYS A 71 -12.34 2.26 8.10
N MET A 72 -13.05 2.94 7.21
CA MET A 72 -13.54 4.30 7.42
C MET A 72 -15.00 4.26 7.86
N GLU A 73 -15.59 5.41 8.10
CA GLU A 73 -16.98 5.49 8.54
C GLU A 73 -17.94 4.77 7.59
N LEU A 74 -17.77 4.96 6.30
CA LEU A 74 -18.68 4.39 5.30
C LEU A 74 -18.07 3.38 4.37
N GLY A 75 -16.80 3.13 4.46
CA GLY A 75 -16.19 2.25 3.49
C GLY A 75 -14.86 1.72 3.92
N TRP A 76 -14.22 1.03 2.98
CA TRP A 76 -12.93 0.41 3.20
C TRP A 76 -11.98 0.75 2.08
N ILE A 77 -10.71 0.87 2.43
CA ILE A 77 -9.62 0.84 1.45
C ILE A 77 -8.93 -0.50 1.62
N TYR A 78 -8.75 -1.23 0.51
CA TYR A 78 -8.03 -2.49 0.53
C TYR A 78 -6.85 -2.45 -0.42
N ALA A 79 -5.73 -3.01 0.02
CA ALA A 79 -4.58 -3.27 -0.84
C ALA A 79 -4.21 -4.74 -0.70
N GLU A 80 -4.18 -5.46 -1.80
CA GLU A 80 -3.84 -6.89 -1.83
C GLU A 80 -2.53 -7.13 -2.57
N GLY A 81 -1.89 -8.24 -2.25
CA GLY A 81 -0.65 -8.61 -2.92
C GLY A 81 0.58 -7.95 -2.34
N LEU A 82 0.47 -7.41 -1.13
CA LEU A 82 1.60 -6.76 -0.45
C LEU A 82 2.63 -7.80 -0.02
N THR A 83 3.91 -7.49 -0.22
CA THR A 83 5.00 -8.41 0.12
C THR A 83 6.04 -7.78 1.07
N ASP A 84 6.24 -6.48 0.99
CA ASP A 84 7.32 -5.79 1.68
C ASP A 84 6.84 -4.52 2.36
N TRP A 85 7.62 -4.04 3.34
CA TRP A 85 7.26 -2.83 4.08
C TRP A 85 8.49 -2.12 4.62
N VAL A 86 8.31 -0.85 4.97
CA VAL A 86 9.26 -0.07 5.74
C VAL A 86 8.52 1.07 6.45
N LEU A 87 8.96 1.40 7.65
CA LEU A 87 8.59 2.66 8.30
C LEU A 87 9.78 3.59 8.12
N ASP A 88 9.60 4.69 7.37
CA ASP A 88 10.72 5.56 7.03
C ASP A 88 11.03 6.55 8.16
N SER A 89 12.07 7.36 7.96
CA SER A 89 12.53 8.32 8.96
C SER A 89 11.53 9.45 9.22
N ASP A 90 10.57 9.66 8.33
CA ASP A 90 9.50 10.64 8.49
C ASP A 90 8.23 10.03 9.07
N ASN A 91 8.35 8.83 9.64
CA ASN A 91 7.25 8.08 10.26
C ASN A 91 6.11 7.77 9.29
N ARG A 92 6.46 7.51 8.03
CA ARG A 92 5.51 7.08 7.00
C ARG A 92 5.61 5.57 6.84
N LEU A 93 4.45 4.91 6.82
CA LEU A 93 4.39 3.47 6.57
C LEU A 93 4.27 3.26 5.07
N LEU A 94 5.26 2.59 4.50
CA LEU A 94 5.33 2.31 3.07
C LEU A 94 5.25 0.80 2.89
N MET A 95 4.25 0.34 2.13
CA MET A 95 4.10 -1.07 1.81
C MET A 95 4.03 -1.24 0.30
N ALA A 96 4.61 -2.30 -0.19
CA ALA A 96 4.64 -2.59 -1.61
C ALA A 96 4.48 -4.08 -1.86
N GLY A 97 3.93 -4.42 -2.99
CA GLY A 97 3.84 -5.79 -3.46
C GLY A 97 4.61 -5.95 -4.75
N HIS A 98 5.41 -7.00 -4.80
CA HIS A 98 6.22 -7.33 -5.98
C HIS A 98 5.84 -8.73 -6.47
N ASP A 99 5.87 -8.92 -7.79
CA ASP A 99 5.64 -10.24 -8.36
C ASP A 99 6.94 -11.07 -8.30
N ARG A 100 6.89 -12.27 -8.89
CA ARG A 100 8.03 -13.20 -8.89
C ARG A 100 9.28 -12.62 -9.55
N GLU A 101 9.10 -11.66 -10.46
CA GLU A 101 10.20 -11.05 -11.19
C GLU A 101 10.65 -9.74 -10.56
N GLY A 102 10.11 -9.42 -9.36
CA GLY A 102 10.47 -8.22 -8.64
C GLY A 102 9.81 -6.95 -9.15
N ARG A 103 8.80 -7.06 -10.01
CA ARG A 103 8.09 -5.90 -10.54
C ARG A 103 7.07 -5.40 -9.53
N LEU A 104 6.97 -4.08 -9.38
CA LEU A 104 6.00 -3.47 -8.49
C LEU A 104 4.58 -3.67 -9.03
N MET A 105 3.70 -4.21 -8.19
CA MET A 105 2.31 -4.49 -8.54
C MET A 105 1.34 -3.63 -7.74
N VAL A 106 1.66 -3.31 -6.51
CA VAL A 106 0.80 -2.54 -5.62
C VAL A 106 1.65 -1.77 -4.63
N SER A 107 1.17 -0.59 -4.25
CA SER A 107 1.81 0.23 -3.23
C SER A 107 0.73 0.83 -2.35
N LEU A 108 0.89 0.75 -1.04
CA LEU A 108 0.03 1.42 -0.07
C LEU A 108 0.90 2.17 0.91
N GLU A 109 0.72 3.48 0.99
CA GLU A 109 1.51 4.34 1.86
C GLU A 109 0.59 5.17 2.74
N ILE A 110 0.94 5.31 4.02
CA ILE A 110 0.15 6.05 5.01
C ILE A 110 1.06 7.03 5.74
N SER A 111 0.59 8.28 5.87
CA SER A 111 1.37 9.34 6.52
C SER A 111 0.45 10.31 7.24
N GLU A 112 0.93 10.90 8.33
CA GLU A 112 0.20 11.97 9.02
C GLU A 112 0.36 13.32 8.31
N THR A 113 1.31 13.42 7.37
CA THR A 113 1.53 14.62 6.56
C THR A 113 1.38 14.28 5.09
N PRO A 114 0.97 15.24 4.25
CA PRO A 114 0.78 14.95 2.82
C PRO A 114 2.08 14.51 2.16
N PHE A 115 1.97 13.57 1.22
CA PHE A 115 3.07 13.18 0.35
C PHE A 115 3.33 14.30 -0.66
N LYS A 116 4.57 14.39 -1.10
CA LYS A 116 4.93 15.35 -2.15
C LYS A 116 4.21 14.99 -3.45
N HIS A 117 3.86 16.03 -4.19
CA HIS A 117 3.24 15.83 -5.48
C HIS A 117 4.21 15.13 -6.42
N LYS A 118 3.75 14.09 -7.09
CA LYS A 118 4.50 13.41 -8.14
C LYS A 118 3.98 13.86 -9.50
N HIS A 119 4.88 14.03 -10.41
CA HIS A 119 4.54 14.35 -11.79
C HIS A 119 5.10 13.30 -12.72
#